data_cbb4421bd8f1651bbc090df90f60ed8a
#
_entry.id   cbb4421bd8f1651bbc090df90f60ed8a
#
_cell.length_a   1.000
_cell.length_b   1.000
_cell.length_c   1.000
_cell.angle_alpha   90.00
_cell.angle_beta   90.00
_cell.angle_gamma   90.00
#
_symmetry.space_group_name_H-M   'P 1'
#
loop_
_entity.id
_entity.type
_entity.pdbx_description
1 polymer ?
#
loop_
_entity_poly.entity_id
_entity_poly.type
_entity_poly.pdbx_seq_one_letter_code
_entity_poly.pdbx_strand_id
1 'polypeptide(L)'
;MSLRIVIAALAALLFCTGPARGALPVIEIEAAHRADAPDFFVIWLTGDGGWGKMEREVSRRLAGSGAPTVGISSLRYYARPRKPADTAAAIAELVPAYAARWGKTRFVLAGFSFGAASGPFVVQALPRSAREKLALAAFLSPGARANFWAGPWSWLGAGFGPKVAPAMTALAPTPVLCIGGAGVFGDVCPQTAPAGMVSVHLAGGHLLTNQYDEIVRLILAEGSRHR
;
A
#
# COMPACT_ATOMS: atom_id res chain seq x y z
N MET A 1 -5.38 4.06 72.79
CA MET A 1 -5.89 4.76 71.59
C MET A 1 -4.91 4.46 70.45
N SER A 2 -5.28 3.53 69.60
CA SER A 2 -4.40 3.05 68.52
C SER A 2 -4.65 3.80 67.22
N LEU A 3 -3.66 4.53 66.76
CA LEU A 3 -3.69 5.28 65.50
C LEU A 3 -3.42 4.28 64.36
N ARG A 4 -4.45 3.94 63.57
CA ARG A 4 -4.33 3.12 62.36
C ARG A 4 -3.86 4.01 61.21
N ILE A 5 -2.63 3.81 60.80
CA ILE A 5 -2.07 4.44 59.60
C ILE A 5 -2.64 3.68 58.39
N VAL A 6 -3.47 4.37 57.60
CA VAL A 6 -3.96 3.88 56.32
C VAL A 6 -2.89 4.24 55.25
N ILE A 7 -2.12 3.24 54.82
CA ILE A 7 -1.19 3.42 53.67
C ILE A 7 -2.02 3.24 52.39
N ALA A 8 -2.33 4.34 51.75
CA ALA A 8 -2.91 4.32 50.41
C ALA A 8 -1.83 3.96 49.39
N ALA A 9 -1.89 2.76 48.86
CA ALA A 9 -1.03 2.34 47.74
C ALA A 9 -1.47 3.08 46.47
N LEU A 10 -0.72 4.10 46.09
CA LEU A 10 -0.88 4.76 44.78
C LEU A 10 -0.24 3.85 43.72
N ALA A 11 -1.08 3.07 43.03
CA ALA A 11 -0.66 2.31 41.87
C ALA A 11 -0.37 3.31 40.74
N ALA A 12 0.90 3.60 40.52
CA ALA A 12 1.37 4.38 39.39
C ALA A 12 1.17 3.54 38.11
N LEU A 13 0.12 3.82 37.34
CA LEU A 13 -0.05 3.39 35.95
C LEU A 13 1.06 4.07 35.14
N LEU A 14 2.18 3.39 34.99
CA LEU A 14 3.19 3.69 34.00
C LEU A 14 2.58 3.42 32.62
N PHE A 15 1.91 4.42 32.04
CA PHE A 15 1.67 4.46 30.60
C PHE A 15 3.04 4.50 29.95
N CYS A 16 3.47 3.40 29.36
CA CYS A 16 4.58 3.36 28.42
C CYS A 16 4.16 4.19 27.20
N THR A 17 4.39 5.49 27.25
CA THR A 17 4.34 6.35 26.06
C THR A 17 5.60 6.04 25.26
N GLY A 18 5.55 4.99 24.45
CA GLY A 18 6.50 4.83 23.36
C GLY A 18 6.45 6.09 22.49
N PRO A 19 7.55 6.47 21.81
CA PRO A 19 7.56 7.64 20.96
C PRO A 19 6.36 7.56 20.01
N ALA A 20 5.48 8.54 20.06
CA ALA A 20 4.32 8.64 19.18
C ALA A 20 4.85 8.67 17.75
N ARG A 21 4.88 7.52 17.07
CA ARG A 21 5.08 7.44 15.63
C ARG A 21 3.93 8.25 15.07
N GLY A 22 4.27 9.38 14.42
CA GLY A 22 3.25 10.28 13.87
C GLY A 22 2.24 9.45 13.07
N ALA A 23 0.95 9.62 13.38
CA ALA A 23 -0.12 8.89 12.74
C ALA A 23 0.03 8.95 11.22
N LEU A 24 -0.15 7.80 10.56
CA LEU A 24 -0.11 7.74 9.09
C LEU A 24 -1.16 8.71 8.53
N PRO A 25 -0.83 9.50 7.49
CA PRO A 25 -1.80 10.38 6.83
C PRO A 25 -2.73 9.54 5.94
N VAL A 26 -3.72 8.89 6.54
CA VAL A 26 -4.64 7.99 5.86
C VAL A 26 -5.88 8.72 5.33
N ILE A 27 -6.45 8.14 4.27
CA ILE A 27 -7.74 8.49 3.66
C ILE A 27 -8.50 7.17 3.55
N GLU A 28 -9.73 7.14 4.08
CA GLU A 28 -10.55 5.94 4.13
C GLU A 28 -11.70 6.04 3.12
N ILE A 29 -11.92 4.96 2.38
CA ILE A 29 -13.07 4.79 1.49
C ILE A 29 -13.78 3.51 1.92
N GLU A 30 -14.92 3.68 2.57
CA GLU A 30 -15.77 2.57 3.02
C GLU A 30 -16.39 1.86 1.82
N ALA A 31 -16.55 0.56 1.92
CA ALA A 31 -17.18 -0.22 0.86
C ALA A 31 -18.68 -0.36 1.06
N ALA A 32 -19.39 -0.49 -0.06
CA ALA A 32 -20.76 -0.97 -0.04
C ALA A 32 -20.83 -2.40 0.51
N HIS A 33 -21.84 -2.69 1.31
CA HIS A 33 -22.09 -4.05 1.78
C HIS A 33 -22.60 -4.93 0.62
N ARG A 34 -21.89 -6.01 0.31
CA ARG A 34 -22.21 -6.91 -0.80
C ARG A 34 -21.98 -8.36 -0.38
N ALA A 35 -22.88 -9.25 -0.80
CA ALA A 35 -22.75 -10.68 -0.51
C ALA A 35 -21.58 -11.33 -1.29
N ASP A 36 -21.24 -10.77 -2.47
CA ASP A 36 -20.16 -11.20 -3.34
C ASP A 36 -18.84 -10.44 -3.12
N ALA A 37 -18.75 -9.68 -2.03
CA ALA A 37 -17.55 -8.89 -1.71
C ALA A 37 -16.30 -9.77 -1.58
N PRO A 38 -15.13 -9.31 -2.06
CA PRO A 38 -13.89 -10.03 -1.82
C PRO A 38 -13.54 -10.06 -0.33
N ASP A 39 -12.74 -11.03 0.09
CA ASP A 39 -12.28 -11.20 1.47
C ASP A 39 -11.10 -10.29 1.85
N PHE A 40 -10.72 -9.36 0.99
CA PHE A 40 -9.64 -8.41 1.19
C PHE A 40 -10.10 -6.96 1.19
N PHE A 41 -9.30 -6.12 1.79
CA PHE A 41 -9.32 -4.66 1.64
C PHE A 41 -8.05 -4.18 0.95
N VAL A 42 -8.01 -2.92 0.54
CA VAL A 42 -6.85 -2.36 -0.18
C VAL A 42 -6.13 -1.34 0.68
N ILE A 43 -4.81 -1.48 0.82
CA ILE A 43 -3.91 -0.44 1.31
C ILE A 43 -3.27 0.20 0.08
N TRP A 44 -3.44 1.51 -0.08
CA TRP A 44 -3.01 2.23 -1.27
C TRP A 44 -1.88 3.21 -0.94
N LEU A 45 -0.72 3.06 -1.57
CA LEU A 45 0.35 4.06 -1.55
C LEU A 45 0.17 4.99 -2.74
N THR A 46 -0.07 6.27 -2.49
CA THR A 46 -0.32 7.24 -3.57
C THR A 46 0.94 7.57 -4.38
N GLY A 47 0.76 8.24 -5.52
CA GLY A 47 1.85 8.96 -6.17
C GLY A 47 2.39 10.08 -5.29
N ASP A 48 3.49 10.71 -5.71
CA ASP A 48 4.11 11.86 -5.03
C ASP A 48 3.25 13.13 -5.06
N GLY A 49 2.25 13.20 -5.93
CA GLY A 49 1.18 14.21 -5.91
C GLY A 49 0.12 14.00 -4.82
N GLY A 50 0.18 12.93 -4.05
CA GLY A 50 -0.81 12.60 -3.01
C GLY A 50 -2.08 11.98 -3.56
N TRP A 51 -3.22 12.20 -2.89
CA TRP A 51 -4.52 11.60 -3.23
C TRP A 51 -5.15 12.26 -4.45
N GLY A 52 -4.78 11.82 -5.63
CA GLY A 52 -5.17 12.37 -6.92
C GLY A 52 -6.45 11.78 -7.53
N LYS A 53 -6.62 11.99 -8.83
CA LYS A 53 -7.77 11.47 -9.60
C LYS A 53 -7.71 9.95 -9.71
N MET A 54 -6.53 9.38 -10.00
CA MET A 54 -6.31 7.94 -10.10
C MET A 54 -6.80 7.24 -8.82
N GLU A 55 -6.29 7.66 -7.69
CA GLU A 55 -6.61 7.06 -6.38
C GLU A 55 -8.11 7.16 -6.09
N ARG A 56 -8.72 8.32 -6.31
CA ARG A 56 -10.16 8.51 -6.09
C ARG A 56 -11.02 7.61 -6.98
N GLU A 57 -10.72 7.57 -8.27
CA GLU A 57 -11.53 6.83 -9.23
C GLU A 57 -11.44 5.32 -9.03
N VAL A 58 -10.22 4.80 -8.80
CA VAL A 58 -10.01 3.37 -8.57
C VAL A 58 -10.58 2.95 -7.21
N SER A 59 -10.31 3.71 -6.14
CA SER A 59 -10.78 3.35 -4.80
C SER A 59 -12.30 3.38 -4.66
N ARG A 60 -12.99 4.34 -5.31
CA ARG A 60 -14.47 4.33 -5.31
C ARG A 60 -15.04 3.10 -6.00
N ARG A 61 -14.47 2.67 -7.13
CA ARG A 61 -14.92 1.49 -7.85
C ARG A 61 -14.63 0.21 -7.07
N LEU A 62 -13.46 0.11 -6.44
CA LEU A 62 -13.13 -0.99 -5.53
C LEU A 62 -14.13 -1.05 -4.37
N ALA A 63 -14.43 0.08 -3.76
CA ALA A 63 -15.42 0.18 -2.69
C ALA A 63 -16.84 -0.19 -3.17
N GLY A 64 -17.24 0.22 -4.37
CA GLY A 64 -18.48 -0.21 -5.03
C GLY A 64 -18.56 -1.72 -5.26
N SER A 65 -17.41 -2.38 -5.40
CA SER A 65 -17.26 -3.84 -5.52
C SER A 65 -17.07 -4.55 -4.18
N GLY A 66 -17.23 -3.86 -3.04
CA GLY A 66 -17.09 -4.44 -1.71
C GLY A 66 -15.66 -4.56 -1.18
N ALA A 67 -14.68 -3.93 -1.84
CA ALA A 67 -13.29 -3.84 -1.39
C ALA A 67 -13.00 -2.44 -0.82
N PRO A 68 -13.08 -2.22 0.51
CA PRO A 68 -12.77 -0.92 1.11
C PRO A 68 -11.29 -0.59 0.95
N THR A 69 -10.97 0.69 0.96
CA THR A 69 -9.59 1.16 0.74
C THR A 69 -9.14 2.10 1.84
N VAL A 70 -7.93 1.89 2.34
CA VAL A 70 -7.20 2.88 3.14
C VAL A 70 -6.00 3.38 2.34
N GLY A 71 -6.01 4.66 1.98
CA GLY A 71 -4.95 5.32 1.24
C GLY A 71 -3.95 6.00 2.16
N ILE A 72 -2.66 5.80 1.90
CA ILE A 72 -1.57 6.51 2.57
C ILE A 72 -1.05 7.57 1.60
N SER A 73 -1.17 8.85 1.98
CA SER A 73 -0.63 9.94 1.17
C SER A 73 0.90 9.91 1.16
N SER A 74 1.48 9.45 0.06
CA SER A 74 2.95 9.41 -0.10
C SER A 74 3.55 10.81 0.00
N LEU A 75 2.91 11.83 -0.57
CA LEU A 75 3.34 13.23 -0.45
C LEU A 75 3.56 13.65 1.01
N ARG A 76 2.61 13.33 1.88
CA ARG A 76 2.67 13.71 3.31
C ARG A 76 3.55 12.78 4.11
N TYR A 77 3.48 11.48 3.85
CA TYR A 77 4.21 10.48 4.62
C TYR A 77 5.71 10.52 4.33
N TYR A 78 6.09 10.62 3.05
CA TYR A 78 7.48 10.74 2.62
C TYR A 78 7.97 12.19 2.49
N ALA A 79 7.27 13.17 3.06
CA ALA A 79 7.78 14.54 3.18
C ALA A 79 9.12 14.61 3.94
N ARG A 80 9.46 13.54 4.66
CA ARG A 80 10.78 13.28 5.26
C ARG A 80 11.31 11.94 4.75
N PRO A 81 12.62 11.76 4.62
CA PRO A 81 13.21 10.47 4.24
C PRO A 81 12.72 9.34 5.17
N ARG A 82 12.33 8.22 4.59
CA ARG A 82 11.87 7.01 5.30
C ARG A 82 12.65 5.81 4.81
N LYS A 83 12.80 4.79 5.66
CA LYS A 83 13.26 3.48 5.21
C LYS A 83 12.07 2.62 4.80
N PRO A 84 12.21 1.68 3.84
CA PRO A 84 11.14 0.73 3.52
C PRO A 84 10.60 0.00 4.75
N ALA A 85 11.46 -0.35 5.69
CA ALA A 85 11.09 -1.01 6.94
C ALA A 85 10.16 -0.16 7.84
N ASP A 86 10.32 1.16 7.86
CA ASP A 86 9.44 2.04 8.63
C ASP A 86 8.03 2.04 8.05
N THR A 87 7.92 2.06 6.71
CA THR A 87 6.64 1.98 6.01
C THR A 87 5.99 0.61 6.18
N ALA A 88 6.78 -0.45 6.09
CA ALA A 88 6.32 -1.82 6.29
C ALA A 88 5.79 -2.04 7.72
N ALA A 89 6.47 -1.51 8.73
CA ALA A 89 6.02 -1.57 10.12
C ALA A 89 4.70 -0.82 10.31
N ALA A 90 4.59 0.38 9.75
CA ALA A 90 3.37 1.18 9.82
C ALA A 90 2.18 0.48 9.12
N ILE A 91 2.40 -0.15 7.96
CA ILE A 91 1.39 -0.96 7.28
C ILE A 91 1.00 -2.17 8.14
N ALA A 92 1.96 -2.85 8.75
CA ALA A 92 1.68 -4.01 9.60
C ALA A 92 0.82 -3.66 10.82
N GLU A 93 0.91 -2.44 11.34
CA GLU A 93 0.03 -1.91 12.39
C GLU A 93 -1.40 -1.63 11.86
N LEU A 94 -1.55 -1.18 10.60
CA LEU A 94 -2.87 -0.94 10.00
C LEU A 94 -3.64 -2.24 9.71
N VAL A 95 -2.94 -3.28 9.27
CA VAL A 95 -3.57 -4.52 8.78
C VAL A 95 -4.58 -5.10 9.79
N PRO A 96 -4.24 -5.37 11.06
CA PRO A 96 -5.21 -5.95 12.00
C PRO A 96 -6.37 -5.00 12.31
N ALA A 97 -6.14 -3.70 12.38
CA ALA A 97 -7.17 -2.72 12.69
C ALA A 97 -8.24 -2.64 11.58
N TYR A 98 -7.82 -2.53 10.31
CA TYR A 98 -8.75 -2.46 9.18
C TYR A 98 -9.35 -3.81 8.83
N ALA A 99 -8.63 -4.92 9.04
CA ALA A 99 -9.18 -6.26 8.89
C ALA A 99 -10.36 -6.47 9.84
N ALA A 100 -10.21 -6.11 11.12
CA ALA A 100 -11.28 -6.18 12.10
C ALA A 100 -12.45 -5.23 11.79
N ARG A 101 -12.13 -3.97 11.44
CA ARG A 101 -13.14 -2.94 11.14
C ARG A 101 -14.04 -3.30 9.97
N TRP A 102 -13.46 -3.87 8.90
CA TRP A 102 -14.17 -4.16 7.66
C TRP A 102 -14.53 -5.63 7.47
N GLY A 103 -14.28 -6.48 8.47
CA GLY A 103 -14.57 -7.91 8.39
C GLY A 103 -13.81 -8.62 7.27
N LYS A 104 -12.56 -8.19 6.98
CA LYS A 104 -11.71 -8.76 5.93
C LYS A 104 -10.59 -9.56 6.55
N THR A 105 -10.12 -10.60 5.85
CA THR A 105 -9.07 -11.50 6.33
C THR A 105 -7.71 -11.22 5.70
N ARG A 106 -7.71 -10.65 4.49
CA ARG A 106 -6.53 -10.36 3.67
C ARG A 106 -6.48 -8.90 3.24
N PHE A 107 -5.37 -8.49 2.68
CA PHE A 107 -5.25 -7.17 2.06
C PHE A 107 -4.49 -7.23 0.74
N VAL A 108 -4.76 -6.25 -0.12
CA VAL A 108 -3.96 -5.93 -1.30
C VAL A 108 -3.13 -4.70 -0.99
N LEU A 109 -1.82 -4.76 -1.24
CA LEU A 109 -0.98 -3.56 -1.24
C LEU A 109 -0.91 -3.01 -2.66
N ALA A 110 -1.60 -1.93 -2.91
CA ALA A 110 -1.57 -1.24 -4.20
C ALA A 110 -0.71 0.03 -4.12
N GLY A 111 -0.10 0.41 -5.22
CA GLY A 111 0.63 1.66 -5.33
C GLY A 111 0.54 2.25 -6.73
N PHE A 112 0.59 3.58 -6.83
CA PHE A 112 0.66 4.29 -8.09
C PHE A 112 1.93 5.14 -8.17
N SER A 113 2.60 5.13 -9.34
CA SER A 113 3.78 5.97 -9.61
C SER A 113 4.84 5.85 -8.52
N PHE A 114 5.08 6.87 -7.69
CA PHE A 114 5.97 6.85 -6.53
C PHE A 114 5.64 5.69 -5.58
N GLY A 115 4.36 5.51 -5.23
CA GLY A 115 3.90 4.42 -4.37
C GLY A 115 4.12 3.04 -5.00
N ALA A 116 3.98 2.94 -6.32
CA ALA A 116 4.28 1.71 -7.06
C ALA A 116 5.78 1.41 -7.11
N ALA A 117 6.63 2.44 -7.24
CA ALA A 117 8.07 2.27 -7.26
C ALA A 117 8.64 1.91 -5.88
N SER A 118 8.11 2.47 -4.80
CA SER A 118 8.53 2.16 -3.43
C SER A 118 7.94 0.84 -2.91
N GLY A 119 6.77 0.45 -3.40
CA GLY A 119 5.99 -0.71 -2.95
C GLY A 119 6.75 -2.03 -2.88
N PRO A 120 7.52 -2.46 -3.88
CA PRO A 120 8.27 -3.72 -3.84
C PRO A 120 9.20 -3.82 -2.63
N PHE A 121 9.89 -2.74 -2.29
CA PHE A 121 10.80 -2.68 -1.13
C PHE A 121 10.04 -2.70 0.19
N VAL A 122 8.86 -2.10 0.23
CA VAL A 122 7.97 -2.15 1.39
C VAL A 122 7.46 -3.57 1.60
N VAL A 123 7.02 -4.27 0.53
CA VAL A 123 6.59 -5.68 0.61
C VAL A 123 7.71 -6.59 1.11
N GLN A 124 8.94 -6.41 0.60
CA GLN A 124 10.10 -7.17 1.08
C GLN A 124 10.35 -6.99 2.58
N ALA A 125 10.10 -5.79 3.11
CA ALA A 125 10.31 -5.45 4.51
C ALA A 125 9.12 -5.78 5.43
N LEU A 126 7.97 -6.23 4.89
CA LEU A 126 6.82 -6.62 5.71
C LEU A 126 7.18 -7.76 6.67
N PRO A 127 6.78 -7.67 7.94
CA PRO A 127 6.89 -8.80 8.85
C PRO A 127 6.05 -9.98 8.35
N ARG A 128 6.47 -11.20 8.72
CA ARG A 128 5.84 -12.44 8.26
C ARG A 128 4.33 -12.45 8.49
N SER A 129 3.87 -12.02 9.66
CA SER A 129 2.44 -11.98 10.03
C SER A 129 1.58 -11.09 9.11
N ALA A 130 2.14 -10.00 8.58
CA ALA A 130 1.46 -9.16 7.60
C ALA A 130 1.58 -9.77 6.19
N ARG A 131 2.75 -10.31 5.83
CA ARG A 131 3.00 -10.90 4.52
C ARG A 131 2.09 -12.12 4.25
N GLU A 132 1.81 -12.94 5.24
CA GLU A 132 0.88 -14.07 5.13
C GLU A 132 -0.56 -13.65 4.84
N LYS A 133 -0.93 -12.41 5.14
CA LYS A 133 -2.25 -11.83 4.83
C LYS A 133 -2.27 -11.04 3.52
N LEU A 134 -1.12 -10.87 2.86
CA LEU A 134 -1.03 -10.16 1.59
C LEU A 134 -1.56 -11.02 0.45
N ALA A 135 -2.71 -10.65 -0.08
CA ALA A 135 -3.33 -11.35 -1.21
C ALA A 135 -2.64 -11.02 -2.54
N LEU A 136 -2.23 -9.76 -2.71
CA LEU A 136 -1.67 -9.24 -3.96
C LEU A 136 -0.83 -7.99 -3.68
N ALA A 137 0.28 -7.84 -4.38
CA ALA A 137 1.02 -6.60 -4.53
C ALA A 137 0.74 -6.02 -5.93
N ALA A 138 0.03 -4.89 -6.01
CA ALA A 138 -0.40 -4.28 -7.27
C ALA A 138 0.34 -2.95 -7.51
N PHE A 139 1.16 -2.88 -8.56
CA PHE A 139 1.99 -1.73 -8.88
C PHE A 139 1.58 -1.11 -10.21
N LEU A 140 1.07 0.13 -10.17
CA LEU A 140 0.53 0.86 -11.29
C LEU A 140 1.51 1.95 -11.74
N SER A 141 1.94 1.88 -12.97
CA SER A 141 2.92 2.80 -13.59
C SER A 141 4.17 3.02 -12.71
N PRO A 142 4.84 1.95 -12.24
CA PRO A 142 6.05 2.11 -11.43
C PRO A 142 7.17 2.74 -12.24
N GLY A 143 7.90 3.68 -11.62
CA GLY A 143 9.12 4.22 -12.19
C GLY A 143 10.28 3.23 -12.13
N ALA A 144 11.35 3.48 -12.91
CA ALA A 144 12.51 2.59 -12.99
C ALA A 144 13.29 2.47 -11.67
N ARG A 145 13.23 3.50 -10.84
CA ARG A 145 13.92 3.57 -9.54
C ARG A 145 12.99 4.03 -8.45
N ALA A 146 13.16 3.47 -7.25
CA ALA A 146 12.39 3.85 -6.08
C ALA A 146 12.98 5.07 -5.38
N ASN A 147 12.11 5.89 -4.82
CA ASN A 147 12.45 6.94 -3.88
C ASN A 147 11.71 6.70 -2.55
N PHE A 148 12.32 7.15 -1.45
CA PHE A 148 11.76 7.07 -0.10
C PHE A 148 11.72 8.45 0.57
N TRP A 149 11.68 9.47 -0.26
CA TRP A 149 11.53 10.87 0.11
C TRP A 149 10.77 11.58 -1.02
N ALA A 150 9.59 12.13 -0.72
CA ALA A 150 8.78 12.91 -1.63
C ALA A 150 9.06 14.41 -1.40
N GLY A 151 9.78 15.04 -2.31
CA GLY A 151 10.13 16.45 -2.22
C GLY A 151 10.50 16.98 -3.59
N PRO A 152 10.81 18.30 -3.74
CA PRO A 152 11.17 18.89 -5.02
C PRO A 152 12.31 18.16 -5.74
N TRP A 153 13.21 17.57 -4.96
CA TRP A 153 14.35 16.79 -5.45
C TRP A 153 13.98 15.39 -5.95
N SER A 154 12.82 14.82 -5.53
CA SER A 154 12.36 13.52 -6.04
C SER A 154 12.00 13.62 -7.53
N TRP A 155 11.53 14.77 -7.98
CA TRP A 155 11.23 15.04 -9.38
C TRP A 155 12.48 15.23 -10.24
N LEU A 156 13.57 15.74 -9.64
CA LEU A 156 14.86 15.93 -10.29
C LEU A 156 15.76 14.69 -10.16
N GLY A 157 15.54 13.86 -9.15
CA GLY A 157 16.41 12.75 -8.75
C GLY A 157 15.88 11.36 -9.09
N ALA A 158 14.98 11.21 -10.05
CA ALA A 158 14.43 9.93 -10.48
C ALA A 158 15.49 8.85 -10.84
N GLY A 159 16.77 9.21 -10.80
CA GLY A 159 17.89 8.36 -11.18
C GLY A 159 18.69 7.67 -10.06
N PHE A 160 18.52 7.99 -8.79
CA PHE A 160 19.49 7.61 -7.75
C PHE A 160 19.08 6.44 -6.83
N GLY A 161 17.79 6.11 -6.72
CA GLY A 161 17.32 5.03 -5.87
C GLY A 161 17.55 3.62 -6.46
N PRO A 162 17.22 2.56 -5.71
CA PRO A 162 17.36 1.18 -6.18
C PRO A 162 16.42 0.87 -7.35
N LYS A 163 16.83 -0.09 -8.21
CA LYS A 163 16.04 -0.52 -9.36
C LYS A 163 14.77 -1.27 -8.93
N VAL A 164 13.64 -0.91 -9.55
CA VAL A 164 12.31 -1.44 -9.19
C VAL A 164 12.04 -2.82 -9.80
N ALA A 165 12.37 -3.04 -11.08
CA ALA A 165 12.09 -4.30 -11.74
C ALA A 165 12.71 -5.53 -11.05
N PRO A 166 14.01 -5.53 -10.65
CA PRO A 166 14.56 -6.66 -9.89
C PRO A 166 13.88 -6.84 -8.52
N ALA A 167 13.50 -5.74 -7.86
CA ALA A 167 12.81 -5.81 -6.57
C ALA A 167 11.42 -6.44 -6.70
N MET A 168 10.67 -6.15 -7.77
CA MET A 168 9.38 -6.81 -8.05
C MET A 168 9.57 -8.30 -8.31
N THR A 169 10.54 -8.69 -9.12
CA THR A 169 10.83 -10.11 -9.40
C THR A 169 11.21 -10.89 -8.13
N ALA A 170 11.92 -10.25 -7.20
CA ALA A 170 12.32 -10.85 -5.95
C ALA A 170 11.17 -11.01 -4.92
N LEU A 171 9.94 -10.62 -5.26
CA LEU A 171 8.78 -10.81 -4.37
C LEU A 171 8.23 -12.24 -4.39
N ALA A 172 8.62 -13.07 -5.35
CA ALA A 172 8.15 -14.46 -5.41
C ALA A 172 8.32 -15.17 -4.05
N PRO A 173 7.35 -15.95 -3.57
CA PRO A 173 6.10 -16.36 -4.24
C PRO A 173 4.90 -15.40 -4.07
N THR A 174 5.08 -14.19 -3.53
CA THR A 174 3.99 -13.22 -3.39
C THR A 174 3.40 -12.89 -4.77
N PRO A 175 2.08 -12.98 -4.98
CA PRO A 175 1.45 -12.58 -6.23
C PRO A 175 1.68 -11.10 -6.53
N VAL A 176 2.10 -10.79 -7.75
CA VAL A 176 2.36 -9.41 -8.21
C VAL A 176 1.53 -9.10 -9.45
N LEU A 177 0.88 -7.95 -9.44
CA LEU A 177 0.26 -7.33 -10.60
C LEU A 177 1.03 -6.06 -10.96
N CYS A 178 1.65 -6.03 -12.14
CA CYS A 178 2.29 -4.84 -12.69
C CYS A 178 1.44 -4.29 -13.82
N ILE A 179 0.99 -3.04 -13.70
CA ILE A 179 0.22 -2.35 -14.75
C ILE A 179 1.03 -1.17 -15.24
N GLY A 180 1.57 -1.29 -16.46
CA GLY A 180 2.31 -0.24 -17.14
C GLY A 180 1.43 0.62 -18.04
N GLY A 181 1.90 1.80 -18.38
CA GLY A 181 1.31 2.64 -19.42
C GLY A 181 1.89 2.30 -20.78
N ALA A 182 1.05 1.93 -21.75
CA ALA A 182 1.51 1.65 -23.10
C ALA A 182 2.26 2.85 -23.71
N GLY A 183 3.47 2.62 -24.22
CA GLY A 183 4.31 3.64 -24.85
C GLY A 183 4.98 4.61 -23.87
N VAL A 184 4.93 4.37 -22.57
CA VAL A 184 5.59 5.20 -21.56
C VAL A 184 7.06 4.88 -21.49
N PHE A 185 7.91 5.89 -21.71
CA PHE A 185 9.36 5.74 -21.54
C PHE A 185 9.69 5.49 -20.06
N GLY A 186 10.52 4.47 -19.81
CA GLY A 186 10.92 4.10 -18.45
C GLY A 186 9.89 3.25 -17.70
N ASP A 187 8.83 2.76 -18.36
CA ASP A 187 7.96 1.71 -17.82
C ASP A 187 8.79 0.45 -17.54
N VAL A 188 8.61 -0.12 -16.36
CA VAL A 188 9.38 -1.27 -15.89
C VAL A 188 8.54 -2.52 -15.70
N CYS A 189 7.25 -2.48 -16.04
CA CYS A 189 6.44 -3.68 -16.13
C CYS A 189 6.97 -4.57 -17.24
N PRO A 190 7.37 -5.82 -16.97
CA PRO A 190 8.01 -6.66 -17.98
C PRO A 190 7.02 -7.05 -19.08
N GLN A 191 7.47 -7.08 -20.33
CA GLN A 191 6.66 -7.59 -21.46
C GLN A 191 6.37 -9.08 -21.31
N THR A 192 7.32 -9.83 -20.75
CA THR A 192 7.14 -11.25 -20.38
C THR A 192 7.26 -11.36 -18.86
N ALA A 193 6.15 -11.64 -18.22
CA ALA A 193 6.08 -11.72 -16.76
C ALA A 193 6.74 -13.02 -16.23
N PRO A 194 7.57 -12.94 -15.18
CA PRO A 194 8.05 -14.13 -14.48
C PRO A 194 6.90 -14.84 -13.74
N ALA A 195 7.12 -16.09 -13.35
CA ALA A 195 6.14 -16.86 -12.58
C ALA A 195 5.69 -16.11 -11.32
N GLY A 196 4.38 -16.11 -11.06
CA GLY A 196 3.79 -15.39 -9.93
C GLY A 196 3.52 -13.90 -10.17
N MET A 197 3.86 -13.39 -11.35
CA MET A 197 3.56 -12.01 -11.75
C MET A 197 2.59 -11.98 -12.93
N VAL A 198 1.64 -11.06 -12.89
CA VAL A 198 0.81 -10.65 -14.04
C VAL A 198 1.30 -9.26 -14.46
N SER A 199 1.62 -9.09 -15.73
CA SER A 199 2.06 -7.81 -16.30
C SER A 199 1.15 -7.41 -17.44
N VAL A 200 0.61 -6.20 -17.38
CA VAL A 200 -0.34 -5.65 -18.36
C VAL A 200 0.06 -4.23 -18.72
N HIS A 201 -0.05 -3.89 -20.00
CA HIS A 201 0.15 -2.52 -20.47
C HIS A 201 -1.15 -1.93 -20.98
N LEU A 202 -1.62 -0.86 -20.31
CA LEU A 202 -2.89 -0.20 -20.63
C LEU A 202 -2.63 1.13 -21.34
N ALA A 203 -3.59 1.56 -22.14
CA ALA A 203 -3.58 2.89 -22.73
C ALA A 203 -3.67 4.00 -21.68
N GLY A 204 -3.52 5.27 -22.08
CA GLY A 204 -3.67 6.42 -21.19
C GLY A 204 -2.38 6.92 -20.54
N GLY A 205 -1.23 6.43 -21.01
CA GLY A 205 0.10 6.89 -20.60
C GLY A 205 0.38 6.61 -19.12
N HIS A 206 1.29 7.38 -18.51
CA HIS A 206 1.67 7.20 -17.11
C HIS A 206 0.49 7.30 -16.13
N LEU A 207 -0.51 8.13 -16.45
CA LEU A 207 -1.69 8.32 -15.60
C LEU A 207 -2.76 7.25 -15.80
N LEU A 208 -2.59 6.31 -16.76
CA LEU A 208 -3.57 5.27 -17.09
C LEU A 208 -4.99 5.84 -17.25
N THR A 209 -5.07 7.02 -17.88
CA THR A 209 -6.31 7.78 -18.00
C THR A 209 -7.40 6.95 -18.67
N ASN A 210 -8.61 6.95 -18.09
CA ASN A 210 -9.78 6.21 -18.55
C ASN A 210 -9.65 4.67 -18.49
N GLN A 211 -8.65 4.13 -17.76
CA GLN A 211 -8.46 2.67 -17.57
C GLN A 211 -8.94 2.18 -16.19
N TYR A 212 -9.66 3.03 -15.44
CA TYR A 212 -9.97 2.75 -14.02
C TYR A 212 -10.80 1.48 -13.81
N ASP A 213 -11.74 1.17 -14.70
CA ASP A 213 -12.57 -0.04 -14.61
C ASP A 213 -11.74 -1.30 -14.87
N GLU A 214 -10.83 -1.25 -15.83
CA GLU A 214 -9.92 -2.35 -16.13
C GLU A 214 -8.92 -2.60 -14.99
N ILE A 215 -8.36 -1.53 -14.41
CA ILE A 215 -7.49 -1.61 -13.23
C ILE A 215 -8.22 -2.31 -12.08
N VAL A 216 -9.46 -1.90 -11.80
CA VAL A 216 -10.28 -2.49 -10.73
C VAL A 216 -10.56 -3.96 -11.02
N ARG A 217 -10.95 -4.30 -12.25
CA ARG A 217 -11.17 -5.68 -12.68
C ARG A 217 -9.95 -6.57 -12.44
N LEU A 218 -8.76 -6.07 -12.80
CA LEU A 218 -7.49 -6.78 -12.62
C LEU A 218 -7.16 -6.97 -11.13
N ILE A 219 -7.29 -5.92 -10.32
CA ILE A 219 -7.03 -6.01 -8.86
C ILE A 219 -7.97 -7.00 -8.19
N LEU A 220 -9.28 -6.97 -8.53
CA LEU A 220 -10.26 -7.88 -7.97
C LEU A 220 -10.00 -9.33 -8.40
N ALA A 221 -9.70 -9.56 -9.67
CA ALA A 221 -9.43 -10.89 -10.21
C ALA A 221 -8.17 -11.49 -9.59
N GLU A 222 -7.04 -10.75 -9.60
CA GLU A 222 -5.78 -11.26 -9.09
C GLU A 222 -5.77 -11.39 -7.55
N GLY A 223 -6.36 -10.42 -6.83
CA GLY A 223 -6.48 -10.47 -5.36
C GLY A 223 -7.35 -11.64 -4.87
N SER A 224 -8.25 -12.15 -5.70
CA SER A 224 -9.13 -13.27 -5.36
C SER A 224 -8.61 -14.66 -5.79
N ARG A 225 -7.57 -14.73 -6.63
CA ARG A 225 -7.06 -16.00 -7.20
C ARG A 225 -6.49 -16.98 -6.17
N HIS A 226 -5.92 -16.48 -5.10
CA HIS A 226 -5.20 -17.30 -4.11
C HIS A 226 -5.95 -17.30 -2.77
N ARG A 227 -7.17 -17.84 -2.79
CA ARG A 227 -7.99 -18.07 -1.58
C ARG A 227 -7.54 -19.33 -0.85
#